data_af8f8f007645431777b3203116ee593a
#
_entry.id   af8f8f007645431777b3203116ee593a
#
_cell.length_a   1.000
_cell.length_b   1.000
_cell.length_c   1.000
_cell.angle_alpha   90.00
_cell.angle_beta   90.00
_cell.angle_gamma   90.00
#
_symmetry.space_group_name_H-M   'P 1'
#
loop_
_entity.id
_entity.type
_entity.pdbx_description
1 polymer ?
#
loop_
_entity_poly.entity_id
_entity_poly.type
_entity_poly.pdbx_seq_one_letter_code
_entity_poly.pdbx_strand_id
1 'polypeptide(L)'
;MTRIVGTSADDTLDGMAEGDRIWSLDGNDVVDGGAGDDFADGGAGDDALTSSSGFDEFTGGEGNDRLSFIGVGGAARGGTGVDTLVGDYAAISDAFLFDGMHGHAAFGDLSVKGNHLYFLDIERLSLTTGIGDDRIIATGFSFVNVHTGAGDDRVETGIGDDQIYAGDGRDLLFGGGGDDFIHGGQGDDYVDGGNDDDRLEGEDGNDSLVGGRGNDRLDGGGGDDDVNGGDGNDSLTGGLGSDTVTGGAGDDYLSNSFAAGDILLGGDGNDTLSAGGEDTAYGGWSDLYGGAGDDRLHIYTDGSLGALDGGEGFDRASIALDDVPAGFVLDASRFGSIEEFNITVKSAYRGVHLSGGNGNDRLFCFDTYREGPSGNDVLNGRNGDDILVGGSGADSLLGGDGNDSLSGEYHSDRLLGGAGADLLTGGSDADTFIWDEASVRNDRSVDRITDFRGGDGDVLLFRGFGGTEFRDFESFLAASRDTPEGVYVSFDGDAHGILIQNTLLADLSAADVLFA
;
A
#
# COMPACT_ATOMS: atom_id res chain seq x y z
N MET A 1 19.84 10.20 -59.46
CA MET A 1 19.31 8.86 -59.17
C MET A 1 20.46 7.86 -59.38
N THR A 2 21.10 7.46 -58.32
CA THR A 2 22.19 6.50 -58.31
C THR A 2 21.64 5.09 -58.06
N ARG A 3 22.33 4.08 -58.49
CA ARG A 3 22.04 2.70 -58.16
C ARG A 3 23.15 2.15 -57.27
N ILE A 4 22.79 1.71 -56.08
CA ILE A 4 23.69 1.10 -55.10
C ILE A 4 23.28 -0.34 -54.91
N VAL A 5 24.21 -1.27 -54.93
CA VAL A 5 23.90 -2.70 -54.74
C VAL A 5 24.97 -3.27 -53.80
N GLY A 6 24.53 -3.86 -52.71
CA GLY A 6 25.37 -4.55 -51.73
C GLY A 6 25.81 -5.93 -52.19
N THR A 7 26.19 -6.75 -51.24
CA THR A 7 26.67 -8.12 -51.43
C THR A 7 25.76 -9.12 -50.71
N SER A 8 26.14 -10.34 -50.53
CA SER A 8 25.44 -11.32 -49.68
C SER A 8 26.10 -11.45 -48.30
N ALA A 9 26.56 -10.37 -47.73
CA ALA A 9 27.17 -10.27 -46.40
C ALA A 9 26.77 -8.92 -45.81
N ASP A 10 26.85 -8.78 -44.52
CA ASP A 10 26.50 -7.56 -43.81
C ASP A 10 27.17 -6.33 -44.41
N ASP A 11 26.42 -5.43 -45.01
CA ASP A 11 26.86 -4.24 -45.71
C ASP A 11 26.47 -2.96 -44.96
N THR A 12 27.20 -1.88 -45.19
CA THR A 12 26.77 -0.51 -44.82
C THR A 12 26.72 0.32 -46.08
N LEU A 13 25.53 0.80 -46.43
CA LEU A 13 25.25 1.47 -47.69
C LEU A 13 24.66 2.87 -47.42
N ASP A 14 25.34 3.90 -47.92
CA ASP A 14 24.92 5.28 -47.81
C ASP A 14 24.44 5.81 -49.17
N GLY A 15 23.23 6.35 -49.23
CA GLY A 15 22.71 7.11 -50.35
C GLY A 15 23.41 8.47 -50.49
N MET A 16 23.03 9.24 -51.50
CA MET A 16 23.61 10.52 -51.81
C MET A 16 22.61 11.68 -51.62
N ALA A 17 22.83 12.81 -52.26
CA ALA A 17 21.96 14.00 -52.14
C ALA A 17 20.80 14.08 -53.13
N GLU A 18 20.61 13.07 -53.95
CA GLU A 18 19.51 12.97 -54.93
C GLU A 18 18.83 11.60 -54.77
N GLY A 19 17.60 11.43 -55.16
CA GLY A 19 16.84 10.18 -55.03
C GLY A 19 17.60 8.96 -55.58
N ASP A 20 17.84 7.95 -54.79
CA ASP A 20 18.66 6.78 -55.05
C ASP A 20 17.82 5.47 -55.07
N ARG A 21 18.43 4.42 -55.57
CA ARG A 21 17.89 3.05 -55.49
C ARG A 21 18.94 2.12 -54.92
N ILE A 22 18.62 1.54 -53.76
CA ILE A 22 19.53 0.75 -52.93
C ILE A 22 18.97 -0.67 -52.82
N TRP A 23 19.78 -1.69 -53.06
CA TRP A 23 19.48 -3.09 -52.79
C TRP A 23 20.62 -3.68 -51.97
N SER A 24 20.38 -4.07 -50.75
CA SER A 24 21.44 -4.63 -49.89
C SER A 24 21.64 -6.13 -50.07
N LEU A 25 20.61 -6.86 -50.43
CA LEU A 25 20.57 -8.30 -50.78
C LEU A 25 20.44 -9.23 -49.55
N ASP A 26 21.42 -10.13 -49.30
CA ASP A 26 21.44 -11.02 -48.14
C ASP A 26 22.43 -10.45 -47.10
N GLY A 27 22.19 -10.65 -45.83
CA GLY A 27 23.05 -10.15 -44.73
C GLY A 27 22.26 -9.24 -43.82
N ASN A 28 22.82 -8.90 -42.66
CA ASN A 28 22.21 -7.90 -41.76
C ASN A 28 22.77 -6.53 -42.12
N ASP A 29 22.05 -5.78 -42.92
CA ASP A 29 22.52 -4.59 -43.57
C ASP A 29 22.13 -3.28 -42.87
N VAL A 30 22.95 -2.25 -43.00
CA VAL A 30 22.63 -0.90 -42.55
C VAL A 30 22.55 0.02 -43.76
N VAL A 31 21.39 0.63 -43.99
CA VAL A 31 21.16 1.49 -45.13
C VAL A 31 20.70 2.87 -44.63
N ASP A 32 21.41 3.94 -45.09
CA ASP A 32 20.94 5.32 -44.99
C ASP A 32 20.54 5.80 -46.39
N GLY A 33 19.24 6.14 -46.58
CA GLY A 33 18.77 6.67 -47.87
C GLY A 33 19.48 7.95 -48.29
N GLY A 34 19.86 8.78 -47.31
CA GLY A 34 20.49 10.06 -47.54
C GLY A 34 19.50 11.18 -47.78
N ALA A 35 19.68 12.00 -48.81
CA ALA A 35 18.78 13.08 -49.15
C ALA A 35 18.13 12.86 -50.52
N GLY A 36 16.85 13.12 -50.61
CA GLY A 36 16.08 12.90 -51.83
C GLY A 36 14.93 11.91 -51.59
N ASP A 37 14.22 11.59 -52.63
CA ASP A 37 13.19 10.56 -52.56
C ASP A 37 13.82 9.20 -52.95
N ASP A 38 14.10 8.37 -51.97
CA ASP A 38 14.91 7.16 -52.10
C ASP A 38 14.06 5.88 -52.09
N PHE A 39 14.58 4.82 -52.69
CA PHE A 39 14.07 3.47 -52.56
C PHE A 39 15.17 2.56 -52.03
N ALA A 40 14.88 1.84 -50.93
CA ALA A 40 15.77 0.83 -50.37
C ALA A 40 15.03 -0.51 -50.16
N ASP A 41 15.75 -1.59 -50.47
CA ASP A 41 15.30 -2.98 -50.27
C ASP A 41 16.39 -3.70 -49.48
N GLY A 42 16.08 -4.06 -48.19
CA GLY A 42 16.97 -4.77 -47.29
C GLY A 42 17.31 -6.18 -47.80
N GLY A 43 16.29 -6.94 -48.14
CA GLY A 43 16.50 -8.26 -48.70
C GLY A 43 16.29 -9.39 -47.72
N ALA A 44 17.34 -10.13 -47.36
CA ALA A 44 17.24 -11.21 -46.39
C ALA A 44 18.25 -11.04 -45.27
N GLY A 45 17.80 -11.00 -44.04
CA GLY A 45 18.54 -10.75 -42.80
C GLY A 45 17.86 -9.69 -41.96
N ASP A 46 18.38 -9.41 -40.79
CA ASP A 46 17.82 -8.39 -39.92
C ASP A 46 18.42 -7.02 -40.30
N ASP A 47 17.65 -6.22 -41.04
CA ASP A 47 18.16 -4.99 -41.70
C ASP A 47 17.74 -3.70 -40.93
N ALA A 48 18.56 -2.66 -41.05
CA ALA A 48 18.30 -1.34 -40.50
C ALA A 48 18.30 -0.26 -41.59
N LEU A 49 17.12 0.26 -41.96
CA LEU A 49 16.96 1.27 -43.00
C LEU A 49 16.54 2.61 -42.37
N THR A 50 17.23 3.70 -42.73
CA THR A 50 17.00 5.03 -42.15
C THR A 50 16.71 6.07 -43.21
N SER A 51 15.62 6.87 -43.00
CA SER A 51 15.26 8.04 -43.78
C SER A 51 15.32 9.30 -42.92
N SER A 52 15.98 10.34 -43.39
CA SER A 52 16.11 11.63 -42.68
C SER A 52 15.68 12.83 -43.51
N SER A 53 15.48 12.67 -44.82
CA SER A 53 14.96 13.75 -45.68
C SER A 53 14.40 13.19 -46.98
N GLY A 54 13.30 13.79 -47.46
CA GLY A 54 12.63 13.35 -48.68
C GLY A 54 11.37 12.52 -48.41
N PHE A 55 10.90 11.84 -49.42
CA PHE A 55 9.87 10.82 -49.31
C PHE A 55 10.43 9.49 -49.75
N ASP A 56 10.76 8.62 -48.79
CA ASP A 56 11.47 7.38 -49.05
C ASP A 56 10.55 6.17 -49.03
N GLU A 57 10.88 5.16 -49.80
CA GLU A 57 10.14 3.91 -49.95
C GLU A 57 11.08 2.74 -49.49
N PHE A 58 10.81 2.20 -48.31
CA PHE A 58 11.66 1.16 -47.70
C PHE A 58 10.93 -0.17 -47.62
N THR A 59 11.64 -1.23 -47.98
CA THR A 59 11.21 -2.62 -47.76
C THR A 59 12.28 -3.32 -46.92
N GLY A 60 11.92 -3.91 -45.77
CA GLY A 60 12.79 -4.75 -44.96
C GLY A 60 13.13 -6.05 -45.69
N GLY A 61 12.16 -6.95 -45.76
CA GLY A 61 12.33 -8.17 -46.56
C GLY A 61 12.07 -9.45 -45.78
N GLU A 62 13.08 -10.36 -45.67
CA GLU A 62 13.03 -11.52 -44.80
C GLU A 62 13.91 -11.23 -43.56
N GLY A 63 13.37 -11.35 -42.35
CA GLY A 63 14.09 -11.10 -41.09
C GLY A 63 13.36 -10.14 -40.19
N ASN A 64 13.99 -9.70 -39.12
CA ASN A 64 13.38 -8.73 -38.20
C ASN A 64 13.98 -7.36 -38.46
N ASP A 65 13.27 -6.57 -39.23
CA ASP A 65 13.78 -5.34 -39.80
C ASP A 65 13.43 -4.11 -38.96
N ARG A 66 14.28 -3.08 -39.04
CA ARG A 66 14.07 -1.78 -38.42
C ARG A 66 14.03 -0.69 -39.49
N LEU A 67 12.86 -0.09 -39.68
CA LEU A 67 12.62 0.98 -40.64
C LEU A 67 12.41 2.30 -39.90
N SER A 68 13.34 3.25 -40.05
CA SER A 68 13.39 4.49 -39.27
C SER A 68 13.13 5.72 -40.15
N PHE A 69 12.20 6.60 -39.73
CA PHE A 69 11.84 7.86 -40.39
C PHE A 69 11.98 9.01 -39.40
N ILE A 70 12.84 10.00 -39.72
CA ILE A 70 13.18 11.12 -38.85
C ILE A 70 12.62 12.43 -39.42
N GLY A 71 11.50 12.90 -38.87
CA GLY A 71 10.86 14.17 -39.27
C GLY A 71 10.30 14.21 -40.68
N VAL A 72 10.18 13.07 -41.35
CA VAL A 72 9.77 12.95 -42.76
C VAL A 72 8.68 11.90 -42.97
N GLY A 73 7.95 11.99 -44.07
CA GLY A 73 7.05 10.96 -44.53
C GLY A 73 7.72 9.92 -45.43
N GLY A 74 6.97 8.89 -45.84
CA GLY A 74 7.49 7.82 -46.69
C GLY A 74 6.57 6.64 -46.81
N ALA A 75 7.13 5.50 -47.23
CA ALA A 75 6.45 4.22 -47.19
C ALA A 75 7.36 3.14 -46.63
N ALA A 76 6.87 2.40 -45.64
CA ALA A 76 7.57 1.33 -44.95
C ALA A 76 6.83 0.01 -45.17
N ARG A 77 7.56 -1.02 -45.59
CA ARG A 77 7.08 -2.37 -45.63
C ARG A 77 8.04 -3.28 -44.86
N GLY A 78 7.59 -3.89 -43.77
CA GLY A 78 8.41 -4.83 -43.00
C GLY A 78 8.74 -6.06 -43.84
N GLY A 79 7.79 -6.92 -44.06
CA GLY A 79 7.96 -8.12 -44.86
C GLY A 79 7.62 -9.38 -44.08
N THR A 80 8.58 -10.27 -43.88
CA THR A 80 8.39 -11.48 -43.09
C THR A 80 9.32 -11.47 -41.87
N GLY A 81 8.78 -11.60 -40.68
CA GLY A 81 9.52 -11.57 -39.43
C GLY A 81 8.78 -10.77 -38.37
N VAL A 82 9.52 -10.16 -37.47
CA VAL A 82 9.01 -9.21 -36.49
C VAL A 82 9.65 -7.85 -36.76
N ASP A 83 8.93 -7.00 -37.46
CA ASP A 83 9.46 -5.77 -38.00
C ASP A 83 9.08 -4.56 -37.13
N THR A 84 10.00 -3.61 -37.05
CA THR A 84 9.84 -2.42 -36.22
C THR A 84 9.80 -1.15 -37.06
N LEU A 85 8.71 -0.41 -36.98
CA LEU A 85 8.63 0.96 -37.46
C LEU A 85 9.13 1.92 -36.38
N VAL A 86 10.03 2.81 -36.74
CA VAL A 86 10.53 3.84 -35.87
C VAL A 86 10.23 5.21 -36.47
N GLY A 87 9.49 6.02 -35.74
CA GLY A 87 9.19 7.41 -36.08
C GLY A 87 9.81 8.35 -35.04
N ASP A 88 10.67 9.26 -35.47
CA ASP A 88 11.18 10.34 -34.62
C ASP A 88 10.72 11.69 -35.16
N TYR A 89 9.77 12.29 -34.49
CA TYR A 89 9.15 13.57 -34.82
C TYR A 89 9.27 14.58 -33.67
N ALA A 90 10.20 14.37 -32.74
CA ALA A 90 10.42 15.23 -31.56
C ALA A 90 10.68 16.71 -31.92
N ALA A 91 11.18 17.00 -33.11
CA ALA A 91 11.40 18.37 -33.58
C ALA A 91 10.16 19.08 -34.14
N ILE A 92 9.01 18.38 -34.18
CA ILE A 92 7.75 18.91 -34.74
C ILE A 92 6.91 19.51 -33.62
N SER A 93 6.45 20.75 -33.83
CA SER A 93 5.66 21.52 -32.86
C SER A 93 4.16 21.57 -33.17
N ASP A 94 3.73 20.95 -34.24
CA ASP A 94 2.32 20.87 -34.62
C ASP A 94 1.76 19.53 -34.15
N ALA A 95 0.46 19.46 -33.87
CA ALA A 95 -0.25 18.24 -33.51
C ALA A 95 -0.02 17.10 -34.51
N PHE A 96 0.24 15.92 -33.99
CA PHE A 96 0.57 14.72 -34.73
C PHE A 96 -0.63 13.74 -34.71
N LEU A 97 -0.94 13.14 -35.85
CA LEU A 97 -2.00 12.14 -35.94
C LEU A 97 -1.44 10.83 -36.49
N PHE A 98 -1.55 9.78 -35.68
CA PHE A 98 -1.23 8.41 -36.07
C PHE A 98 -2.50 7.54 -35.91
N ASP A 99 -2.90 6.85 -36.96
CA ASP A 99 -4.04 5.93 -36.94
C ASP A 99 -3.62 4.57 -37.53
N GLY A 100 -3.22 3.66 -36.67
CA GLY A 100 -2.79 2.29 -36.98
C GLY A 100 -3.88 1.27 -36.67
N MET A 101 -5.12 1.51 -37.12
CA MET A 101 -6.22 0.58 -36.90
C MET A 101 -6.24 -0.59 -37.90
N HIS A 102 -6.40 -1.81 -37.37
CA HIS A 102 -6.89 -3.08 -37.93
C HIS A 102 -5.89 -4.22 -38.14
N GLY A 103 -6.14 -5.30 -37.44
CA GLY A 103 -5.40 -6.55 -37.34
C GLY A 103 -5.01 -7.24 -38.65
N HIS A 104 -3.88 -7.91 -38.65
CA HIS A 104 -3.19 -8.73 -39.68
C HIS A 104 -2.48 -8.00 -40.83
N ALA A 105 -2.63 -6.73 -41.01
CA ALA A 105 -1.78 -5.87 -41.79
C ALA A 105 -1.99 -4.47 -41.24
N ALA A 106 -1.02 -3.92 -40.50
CA ALA A 106 -1.13 -2.58 -40.02
C ALA A 106 -1.07 -1.61 -41.20
N PHE A 107 -2.20 -1.11 -41.62
CA PHE A 107 -2.30 0.05 -42.52
C PHE A 107 -2.44 1.30 -41.64
N GLY A 108 -1.51 2.22 -41.71
CA GLY A 108 -1.59 3.50 -41.05
C GLY A 108 -1.22 4.64 -41.97
N ASP A 109 -1.68 5.83 -41.66
CA ASP A 109 -1.35 7.05 -42.32
C ASP A 109 -0.85 8.06 -41.27
N LEU A 110 0.41 8.42 -41.36
CA LEU A 110 1.05 9.37 -40.49
C LEU A 110 1.03 10.74 -41.21
N SER A 111 0.22 11.69 -40.74
CA SER A 111 0.10 12.98 -41.37
C SER A 111 0.74 14.08 -40.55
N VAL A 112 1.94 14.48 -40.94
CA VAL A 112 2.68 15.59 -40.33
C VAL A 112 2.88 16.68 -41.39
N LYS A 113 2.31 17.86 -41.19
CA LYS A 113 2.46 19.03 -42.14
C LYS A 113 2.22 18.68 -43.63
N GLY A 114 1.35 17.70 -43.90
CA GLY A 114 1.08 17.21 -45.23
C GLY A 114 2.06 16.13 -45.74
N ASN A 115 2.96 15.68 -44.91
CA ASN A 115 3.73 14.46 -45.13
C ASN A 115 2.95 13.27 -44.59
N HIS A 116 2.99 12.15 -45.30
CA HIS A 116 2.33 10.91 -44.93
C HIS A 116 3.37 9.82 -44.82
N LEU A 117 3.30 8.97 -43.78
CA LEU A 117 4.03 7.72 -43.70
C LEU A 117 3.04 6.58 -43.84
N TYR A 118 3.21 5.78 -44.89
CA TYR A 118 2.42 4.56 -45.14
C TYR A 118 3.21 3.36 -44.67
N PHE A 119 2.59 2.39 -43.99
CA PHE A 119 3.26 1.18 -43.54
C PHE A 119 2.42 -0.07 -43.74
N LEU A 120 3.08 -1.21 -43.86
CA LEU A 120 2.46 -2.52 -44.09
C LEU A 120 3.40 -3.59 -43.53
N ASP A 121 2.80 -4.67 -43.01
CA ASP A 121 3.55 -5.81 -42.47
C ASP A 121 4.58 -5.35 -41.42
N ILE A 122 4.10 -4.66 -40.36
CA ILE A 122 4.87 -4.15 -39.21
C ILE A 122 4.20 -4.62 -37.92
N GLU A 123 4.94 -5.26 -37.04
CA GLU A 123 4.46 -5.81 -35.77
C GLU A 123 4.77 -4.93 -34.57
N ARG A 124 5.78 -4.07 -34.66
CA ARG A 124 6.25 -3.24 -33.54
C ARG A 124 6.33 -1.77 -33.93
N LEU A 125 5.96 -0.89 -33.01
CA LEU A 125 6.03 0.56 -33.19
C LEU A 125 6.93 1.19 -32.12
N SER A 126 7.85 2.06 -32.54
CA SER A 126 8.55 2.99 -31.64
C SER A 126 8.36 4.39 -32.18
N LEU A 127 7.64 5.25 -31.43
CA LEU A 127 7.25 6.57 -31.90
C LEU A 127 7.61 7.64 -30.88
N THR A 128 8.27 8.70 -31.35
CA THR A 128 8.50 9.91 -30.55
C THR A 128 7.87 11.09 -31.29
N THR A 129 6.98 11.81 -30.63
CA THR A 129 6.41 13.04 -31.15
C THR A 129 6.97 14.26 -30.42
N GLY A 130 6.42 15.44 -30.57
CA GLY A 130 7.06 16.66 -30.09
C GLY A 130 6.27 17.45 -29.07
N ILE A 131 5.96 18.70 -29.42
CA ILE A 131 5.17 19.61 -28.59
C ILE A 131 3.86 19.94 -29.32
N GLY A 132 2.80 19.32 -29.00
CA GLY A 132 1.52 19.56 -29.66
C GLY A 132 0.52 18.55 -29.17
N ASP A 133 -0.75 18.85 -29.25
CA ASP A 133 -1.80 17.92 -28.82
C ASP A 133 -1.88 16.76 -29.81
N ASP A 134 -1.22 15.66 -29.49
CA ASP A 134 -1.01 14.51 -30.37
C ASP A 134 -2.10 13.45 -30.20
N ARG A 135 -2.39 12.74 -31.28
CA ARG A 135 -3.33 11.62 -31.25
C ARG A 135 -2.73 10.39 -31.89
N ILE A 136 -2.53 9.36 -31.07
CA ILE A 136 -1.91 8.10 -31.46
C ILE A 136 -2.86 6.94 -31.19
N ILE A 137 -3.24 6.22 -32.24
CA ILE A 137 -4.00 4.98 -32.16
C ILE A 137 -3.14 3.86 -32.75
N ALA A 138 -2.61 2.98 -31.90
CA ALA A 138 -1.63 1.96 -32.27
C ALA A 138 -2.11 0.53 -31.96
N THR A 139 -3.42 0.30 -31.98
CA THR A 139 -4.06 -0.96 -31.55
C THR A 139 -3.76 -2.19 -32.42
N GLY A 140 -3.05 -2.01 -33.53
CA GLY A 140 -2.70 -3.09 -34.47
C GLY A 140 -1.33 -3.72 -34.28
N PHE A 141 -0.52 -3.22 -33.35
CA PHE A 141 0.83 -3.68 -33.09
C PHE A 141 0.88 -4.68 -31.93
N SER A 142 1.90 -5.51 -31.92
CA SER A 142 2.18 -6.46 -30.83
C SER A 142 3.09 -5.89 -29.74
N PHE A 143 3.65 -4.72 -29.98
CA PHE A 143 4.43 -3.93 -29.05
C PHE A 143 4.50 -2.49 -29.52
N VAL A 144 4.20 -1.56 -28.64
CA VAL A 144 4.26 -0.12 -28.86
C VAL A 144 5.17 0.52 -27.82
N ASN A 145 6.03 1.42 -28.27
CA ASN A 145 6.77 2.32 -27.40
C ASN A 145 6.55 3.74 -27.90
N VAL A 146 5.86 4.56 -27.11
CA VAL A 146 5.47 5.91 -27.50
C VAL A 146 5.97 6.93 -26.50
N HIS A 147 6.54 8.03 -27.01
CA HIS A 147 6.87 9.23 -26.24
C HIS A 147 6.23 10.43 -26.93
N THR A 148 5.23 11.05 -26.29
CA THR A 148 4.49 12.15 -26.93
C THR A 148 5.10 13.52 -26.65
N GLY A 149 5.58 13.78 -25.44
CA GLY A 149 6.40 14.96 -25.16
C GLY A 149 5.68 16.06 -24.41
N ALA A 150 5.07 17.04 -25.08
CA ALA A 150 4.31 18.08 -24.40
C ALA A 150 3.08 18.48 -25.23
N GLY A 151 1.97 18.64 -24.59
CA GLY A 151 0.66 18.90 -25.19
C GLY A 151 -0.40 18.05 -24.51
N ASP A 152 -1.67 18.31 -24.75
CA ASP A 152 -2.75 17.45 -24.28
C ASP A 152 -2.90 16.27 -25.26
N ASP A 153 -2.25 15.14 -24.93
CA ASP A 153 -2.09 14.02 -25.84
C ASP A 153 -3.14 12.92 -25.64
N ARG A 154 -3.39 12.14 -26.67
CA ARG A 154 -4.22 10.93 -26.60
C ARG A 154 -3.50 9.75 -27.23
N VAL A 155 -3.26 8.70 -26.43
CA VAL A 155 -2.61 7.47 -26.86
C VAL A 155 -3.51 6.26 -26.57
N GLU A 156 -3.69 5.40 -27.60
CA GLU A 156 -4.36 4.10 -27.48
C GLU A 156 -3.41 3.05 -28.10
N THR A 157 -2.88 2.13 -27.28
CA THR A 157 -1.99 1.06 -27.77
C THR A 157 -2.79 -0.16 -28.16
N GLY A 158 -2.95 -1.19 -27.45
CA GLY A 158 -3.81 -2.27 -27.94
C GLY A 158 -3.61 -3.58 -27.21
N ILE A 159 -3.00 -4.55 -27.87
CA ILE A 159 -2.66 -5.85 -27.28
C ILE A 159 -1.15 -6.02 -27.34
N GLY A 160 -0.53 -6.31 -26.25
CA GLY A 160 0.93 -6.46 -26.13
C GLY A 160 1.44 -5.68 -24.95
N ASP A 161 2.63 -6.01 -24.50
CA ASP A 161 3.23 -5.35 -23.34
C ASP A 161 3.81 -3.99 -23.77
N ASP A 162 3.02 -2.93 -23.69
CA ASP A 162 3.29 -1.64 -24.32
C ASP A 162 3.96 -0.64 -23.34
N GLN A 163 4.57 0.41 -23.88
CA GLN A 163 5.20 1.48 -23.11
C GLN A 163 4.72 2.84 -23.59
N ILE A 164 4.15 3.63 -22.71
CA ILE A 164 3.67 4.98 -22.99
C ILE A 164 4.33 5.97 -22.02
N TYR A 165 4.94 7.01 -22.58
CA TYR A 165 5.49 8.15 -21.86
C TYR A 165 4.86 9.42 -22.45
N ALA A 166 3.90 10.00 -21.75
CA ALA A 166 3.16 11.13 -22.28
C ALA A 166 3.93 12.46 -22.10
N GLY A 167 4.24 12.86 -20.88
CA GLY A 167 5.14 13.99 -20.64
C GLY A 167 4.47 15.19 -19.99
N ASP A 168 4.48 16.36 -20.63
CA ASP A 168 3.84 17.55 -20.06
C ASP A 168 2.47 17.77 -20.72
N GLY A 169 1.41 17.79 -19.96
CA GLY A 169 0.09 18.08 -20.53
C GLY A 169 -1.03 17.46 -19.73
N ARG A 170 -2.22 17.47 -20.26
CA ARG A 170 -3.32 16.68 -19.72
C ARG A 170 -3.63 15.56 -20.70
N ASP A 171 -3.16 14.40 -20.37
CA ASP A 171 -3.09 13.29 -21.30
C ASP A 171 -4.22 12.27 -21.11
N LEU A 172 -4.53 11.55 -22.18
CA LEU A 172 -5.52 10.48 -22.20
C LEU A 172 -4.87 9.20 -22.72
N LEU A 173 -4.56 8.27 -21.79
CA LEU A 173 -3.70 7.12 -22.08
C LEU A 173 -4.44 5.81 -21.85
N PHE A 174 -4.38 4.90 -22.83
CA PHE A 174 -5.02 3.60 -22.81
C PHE A 174 -4.04 2.52 -23.28
N GLY A 175 -3.66 1.61 -22.37
CA GLY A 175 -2.80 0.46 -22.65
C GLY A 175 -3.53 -0.61 -23.43
N GLY A 176 -4.53 -1.17 -22.82
CA GLY A 176 -5.44 -2.11 -23.49
C GLY A 176 -5.36 -3.53 -23.00
N GLY A 177 -4.41 -4.31 -23.42
CA GLY A 177 -4.18 -5.65 -22.92
C GLY A 177 -2.79 -6.14 -23.16
N GLY A 178 -2.25 -6.88 -22.22
CA GLY A 178 -0.84 -7.16 -22.02
C GLY A 178 -0.34 -6.38 -20.81
N ASP A 179 0.85 -6.70 -20.32
CA ASP A 179 1.44 -6.06 -19.15
C ASP A 179 2.05 -4.70 -19.57
N ASP A 180 1.28 -3.63 -19.41
CA ASP A 180 1.62 -2.31 -19.91
C ASP A 180 2.40 -1.46 -18.87
N PHE A 181 3.29 -0.59 -19.36
CA PHE A 181 3.92 0.45 -18.56
C PHE A 181 3.52 1.83 -19.08
N ILE A 182 2.80 2.59 -18.26
CA ILE A 182 2.27 3.90 -18.62
C ILE A 182 2.74 4.95 -17.63
N HIS A 183 3.29 6.04 -18.13
CA HIS A 183 3.79 7.16 -17.40
C HIS A 183 3.11 8.44 -17.92
N GLY A 184 2.24 9.06 -17.11
CA GLY A 184 1.51 10.29 -17.44
C GLY A 184 2.47 11.45 -17.55
N GLY A 185 2.99 11.94 -16.45
CA GLY A 185 4.01 12.97 -16.43
C GLY A 185 3.60 14.20 -15.65
N GLN A 186 3.62 15.40 -16.26
CA GLN A 186 3.15 16.61 -15.61
C GLN A 186 1.77 17.00 -16.14
N GLY A 187 0.83 17.19 -15.24
CA GLY A 187 -0.52 17.66 -15.59
C GLY A 187 -1.59 16.70 -15.11
N ASP A 188 -2.84 17.06 -15.26
CA ASP A 188 -3.95 16.24 -14.75
C ASP A 188 -4.31 15.14 -15.77
N ASP A 189 -3.78 13.93 -15.60
CA ASP A 189 -3.84 12.85 -16.57
C ASP A 189 -4.97 11.85 -16.31
N TYR A 190 -5.41 11.18 -17.34
CA TYR A 190 -6.24 9.99 -17.28
C TYR A 190 -5.50 8.80 -17.87
N VAL A 191 -5.30 7.76 -17.06
CA VAL A 191 -4.53 6.56 -17.42
C VAL A 191 -5.39 5.31 -17.17
N ASP A 192 -5.55 4.48 -18.19
CA ASP A 192 -6.29 3.21 -18.14
C ASP A 192 -5.37 2.09 -18.67
N GLY A 193 -4.93 1.20 -17.76
CA GLY A 193 -4.09 0.05 -18.10
C GLY A 193 -4.85 -0.95 -18.95
N GLY A 194 -5.95 -1.49 -18.42
CA GLY A 194 -6.86 -2.32 -19.18
C GLY A 194 -7.01 -3.75 -18.71
N ASN A 195 -6.40 -4.72 -19.36
CA ASN A 195 -6.37 -6.11 -18.93
C ASN A 195 -4.93 -6.57 -18.82
N ASP A 196 -4.72 -7.60 -17.98
CA ASP A 196 -3.42 -8.15 -17.59
C ASP A 196 -2.68 -7.25 -16.58
N ASP A 197 -1.47 -7.57 -16.14
CA ASP A 197 -0.82 -6.95 -14.98
C ASP A 197 -0.09 -5.65 -15.36
N ASP A 198 -0.69 -4.50 -15.08
CA ASP A 198 -0.23 -3.19 -15.53
C ASP A 198 0.60 -2.42 -14.47
N ARG A 199 1.43 -1.51 -14.95
CA ARG A 199 2.13 -0.53 -14.13
C ARG A 199 1.85 0.89 -14.60
N LEU A 200 1.18 1.68 -13.75
CA LEU A 200 0.75 3.04 -14.05
C LEU A 200 1.40 4.02 -13.08
N GLU A 201 1.93 5.13 -13.60
CA GLU A 201 2.52 6.22 -12.84
C GLU A 201 1.90 7.55 -13.32
N GLY A 202 1.22 8.30 -12.41
CA GLY A 202 0.63 9.62 -12.72
C GLY A 202 1.71 10.70 -12.75
N GLU A 203 2.58 10.76 -11.74
CA GLU A 203 3.63 11.75 -11.48
C GLU A 203 3.10 13.05 -10.87
N ASP A 204 3.29 14.25 -11.52
CA ASP A 204 2.85 15.55 -10.98
C ASP A 204 1.50 15.97 -11.58
N GLY A 205 0.45 16.04 -10.81
CA GLY A 205 -0.88 16.48 -11.28
C GLY A 205 -2.00 15.92 -10.43
N ASN A 206 -3.26 16.23 -10.75
CA ASN A 206 -4.39 15.54 -10.13
C ASN A 206 -4.87 14.46 -11.11
N ASP A 207 -4.37 13.26 -10.92
CA ASP A 207 -4.46 12.19 -11.89
C ASP A 207 -5.62 11.23 -11.61
N SER A 208 -6.09 10.58 -12.66
CA SER A 208 -7.06 9.50 -12.56
C SER A 208 -6.50 8.23 -13.19
N LEU A 209 -6.12 7.27 -12.35
CA LEU A 209 -5.51 6.00 -12.74
C LEU A 209 -6.49 4.85 -12.55
N VAL A 210 -6.61 4.01 -13.57
CA VAL A 210 -7.44 2.80 -13.56
C VAL A 210 -6.56 1.63 -14.00
N GLY A 211 -6.32 0.64 -13.11
CA GLY A 211 -5.61 -0.58 -13.46
C GLY A 211 -6.45 -1.44 -14.41
N GLY A 212 -7.57 -1.90 -13.94
CA GLY A 212 -8.53 -2.62 -14.75
C GLY A 212 -8.71 -4.07 -14.35
N ARG A 213 -8.21 -5.00 -15.12
CA ARG A 213 -8.14 -6.41 -14.76
C ARG A 213 -6.70 -6.86 -14.74
N GLY A 214 -6.27 -7.52 -13.68
CA GLY A 214 -4.90 -7.97 -13.50
C GLY A 214 -4.45 -7.69 -12.10
N ASN A 215 -3.20 -7.96 -11.77
CA ASN A 215 -2.63 -7.55 -10.50
C ASN A 215 -1.77 -6.32 -10.76
N ASP A 216 -2.40 -5.17 -10.64
CA ASP A 216 -1.88 -3.90 -11.11
C ASP A 216 -1.02 -3.19 -10.07
N ARG A 217 -0.12 -2.35 -10.54
CA ARG A 217 0.67 -1.46 -9.69
C ARG A 217 0.46 -0.02 -10.11
N LEU A 218 -0.17 0.78 -9.25
CA LEU A 218 -0.51 2.16 -9.50
C LEU A 218 0.16 3.09 -8.49
N ASP A 219 0.69 4.22 -8.98
CA ASP A 219 1.27 5.30 -8.18
C ASP A 219 0.72 6.64 -8.71
N GLY A 220 -0.13 7.31 -7.90
CA GLY A 220 -0.69 8.62 -8.27
C GLY A 220 0.40 9.67 -8.39
N GLY A 221 1.23 9.79 -7.36
CA GLY A 221 2.38 10.69 -7.40
C GLY A 221 2.20 11.94 -6.57
N GLY A 222 2.01 13.07 -7.17
CA GLY A 222 1.83 14.34 -6.46
C GLY A 222 0.71 15.20 -6.98
N GLY A 223 -0.27 15.43 -6.14
CA GLY A 223 -1.53 16.13 -6.43
C GLY A 223 -2.68 15.43 -5.71
N ASP A 224 -3.89 15.80 -5.96
CA ASP A 224 -5.07 15.13 -5.39
C ASP A 224 -5.56 14.08 -6.40
N ASP A 225 -5.19 12.79 -6.19
CA ASP A 225 -5.33 11.72 -7.17
C ASP A 225 -6.55 10.79 -6.91
N ASP A 226 -7.06 10.20 -7.99
CA ASP A 226 -8.09 9.14 -7.96
C ASP A 226 -7.48 7.85 -8.55
N VAL A 227 -7.11 6.90 -7.67
CA VAL A 227 -6.40 5.68 -8.02
C VAL A 227 -7.30 4.47 -7.79
N ASN A 228 -7.57 3.70 -8.84
CA ASN A 228 -8.47 2.54 -8.80
C ASN A 228 -7.79 1.31 -9.39
N GLY A 229 -7.57 0.27 -8.57
CA GLY A 229 -6.99 -1.01 -9.02
C GLY A 229 -7.90 -1.76 -9.97
N GLY A 230 -9.06 -2.16 -9.51
CA GLY A 230 -10.06 -2.85 -10.34
C GLY A 230 -10.33 -4.29 -9.93
N ASP A 231 -10.19 -5.24 -10.87
CA ASP A 231 -10.30 -6.68 -10.61
C ASP A 231 -8.88 -7.27 -10.47
N GLY A 232 -8.49 -7.78 -9.35
CA GLY A 232 -7.18 -8.44 -9.14
C GLY A 232 -6.57 -8.11 -7.78
N ASN A 233 -5.37 -8.57 -7.52
CA ASN A 233 -4.68 -8.26 -6.27
C ASN A 233 -3.69 -7.11 -6.52
N ASP A 234 -4.13 -5.90 -6.24
CA ASP A 234 -3.48 -4.68 -6.66
C ASP A 234 -2.54 -4.08 -5.60
N SER A 235 -1.57 -3.28 -6.07
CA SER A 235 -0.67 -2.53 -5.21
C SER A 235 -0.74 -1.04 -5.54
N LEU A 236 -1.40 -0.27 -4.67
CA LEU A 236 -1.81 1.09 -4.94
C LEU A 236 -1.15 2.08 -3.99
N THR A 237 -0.72 3.20 -4.51
CA THR A 237 -0.21 4.33 -3.75
C THR A 237 -0.84 5.62 -4.26
N GLY A 238 -1.44 6.44 -3.37
CA GLY A 238 -1.92 7.76 -3.73
C GLY A 238 -0.78 8.74 -3.95
N GLY A 239 0.03 8.97 -2.93
CA GLY A 239 1.21 9.82 -3.05
C GLY A 239 1.16 11.06 -2.17
N LEU A 240 1.46 12.23 -2.74
CA LEU A 240 1.37 13.53 -2.08
C LEU A 240 0.06 14.21 -2.48
N GLY A 241 -0.75 14.59 -1.51
CA GLY A 241 -2.02 15.29 -1.78
C GLY A 241 -3.14 14.72 -0.94
N SER A 242 -4.37 14.92 -1.35
CA SER A 242 -5.56 14.34 -0.72
C SER A 242 -6.18 13.35 -1.70
N ASP A 243 -5.81 12.09 -1.56
CA ASP A 243 -6.04 11.07 -2.55
C ASP A 243 -7.26 10.20 -2.22
N THR A 244 -7.88 9.67 -3.27
CA THR A 244 -8.84 8.58 -3.16
C THR A 244 -8.24 7.33 -3.79
N VAL A 245 -7.97 6.30 -2.97
CA VAL A 245 -7.38 5.04 -3.43
C VAL A 245 -8.38 3.93 -3.21
N THR A 246 -8.75 3.24 -4.28
CA THR A 246 -9.71 2.14 -4.28
C THR A 246 -9.04 0.86 -4.78
N GLY A 247 -9.03 -0.20 -3.97
CA GLY A 247 -8.55 -1.53 -4.37
C GLY A 247 -9.47 -2.14 -5.42
N GLY A 248 -10.64 -2.53 -5.01
CA GLY A 248 -11.64 -3.08 -5.91
C GLY A 248 -12.04 -4.50 -5.55
N ALA A 249 -11.71 -5.47 -6.37
CA ALA A 249 -12.00 -6.88 -6.10
C ALA A 249 -10.71 -7.70 -6.10
N GLY A 250 -10.39 -8.33 -4.98
CA GLY A 250 -9.18 -9.11 -4.76
C GLY A 250 -8.51 -8.73 -3.45
N ASP A 251 -7.42 -9.40 -3.11
CA ASP A 251 -6.68 -9.10 -1.89
C ASP A 251 -5.68 -7.96 -2.19
N ASP A 252 -6.04 -6.71 -1.86
CA ASP A 252 -5.34 -5.50 -2.28
C ASP A 252 -4.39 -4.95 -1.20
N TYR A 253 -3.38 -4.23 -1.65
CA TYR A 253 -2.49 -3.46 -0.80
C TYR A 253 -2.55 -1.97 -1.15
N LEU A 254 -3.14 -1.17 -0.26
CA LEU A 254 -3.29 0.27 -0.41
C LEU A 254 -2.37 0.99 0.57
N SER A 255 -1.56 1.92 0.08
CA SER A 255 -0.68 2.70 0.95
C SER A 255 -0.73 4.19 0.60
N ASN A 256 -0.79 5.03 1.63
CA ASN A 256 -0.54 6.45 1.49
C ASN A 256 0.24 7.00 2.68
N SER A 257 1.46 7.51 2.43
CA SER A 257 2.46 7.76 3.47
C SER A 257 2.69 9.24 3.78
N PHE A 258 2.24 10.19 2.94
CA PHE A 258 2.81 11.55 2.96
C PHE A 258 1.81 12.69 3.10
N ALA A 259 0.52 12.46 3.16
CA ALA A 259 -0.46 13.54 3.17
C ALA A 259 -1.61 13.37 4.14
N ALA A 260 -2.40 14.42 4.27
CA ALA A 260 -3.56 14.49 5.13
C ALA A 260 -4.82 14.49 4.30
N GLY A 261 -5.79 13.69 4.69
CA GLY A 261 -7.15 13.74 4.13
C GLY A 261 -7.41 12.72 3.05
N ASP A 262 -6.66 11.62 3.06
CA ASP A 262 -6.84 10.54 2.09
C ASP A 262 -8.02 9.64 2.44
N ILE A 263 -8.55 8.99 1.41
CA ILE A 263 -9.58 7.98 1.52
C ILE A 263 -9.06 6.70 0.89
N LEU A 264 -8.91 5.64 1.71
CA LEU A 264 -8.51 4.33 1.25
C LEU A 264 -9.70 3.38 1.38
N LEU A 265 -10.08 2.75 0.27
CA LEU A 265 -11.20 1.83 0.13
C LEU A 265 -10.65 0.48 -0.36
N GLY A 266 -10.63 -0.56 0.50
CA GLY A 266 -10.19 -1.91 0.10
C GLY A 266 -11.11 -2.48 -0.98
N GLY A 267 -12.29 -2.87 -0.61
CA GLY A 267 -13.29 -3.37 -1.55
C GLY A 267 -13.76 -4.78 -1.20
N ASP A 268 -13.75 -5.69 -2.18
CA ASP A 268 -14.04 -7.09 -1.97
C ASP A 268 -12.72 -7.87 -1.85
N GLY A 269 -12.42 -8.49 -0.73
CA GLY A 269 -11.20 -9.27 -0.53
C GLY A 269 -10.57 -9.06 0.83
N ASN A 270 -9.40 -9.65 1.09
CA ASN A 270 -8.71 -9.46 2.37
C ASN A 270 -7.62 -8.41 2.21
N ASP A 271 -7.99 -7.17 2.42
CA ASP A 271 -7.19 -6.02 2.06
C ASP A 271 -6.21 -5.58 3.15
N THR A 272 -5.17 -4.90 2.73
CA THR A 272 -4.24 -4.25 3.64
C THR A 272 -4.15 -2.76 3.30
N LEU A 273 -4.69 -1.93 4.20
CA LEU A 273 -4.73 -0.48 4.08
C LEU A 273 -3.71 0.12 5.05
N SER A 274 -2.83 0.98 4.56
CA SER A 274 -1.79 1.62 5.36
C SER A 274 -1.78 3.13 5.15
N ALA A 275 -2.05 3.90 6.20
CA ALA A 275 -2.02 5.35 6.17
C ALA A 275 -1.05 5.94 7.18
N GLY A 276 -0.40 7.06 6.79
CA GLY A 276 0.57 7.76 7.59
C GLY A 276 2.00 7.20 7.50
N GLY A 277 2.99 7.95 7.93
CA GLY A 277 4.41 7.59 7.90
C GLY A 277 5.13 7.96 9.19
N GLU A 278 6.36 7.47 9.37
CA GLU A 278 7.20 7.77 10.56
C GLU A 278 7.59 9.26 10.66
N ASP A 279 7.40 10.05 9.61
CA ASP A 279 7.75 11.48 9.58
C ASP A 279 6.47 12.33 9.78
N THR A 280 5.95 12.32 11.00
CA THR A 280 4.69 12.95 11.43
C THR A 280 4.70 14.49 11.40
N ALA A 281 5.62 15.13 10.69
CA ALA A 281 5.66 16.60 10.55
C ALA A 281 4.41 17.18 9.82
N TYR A 282 3.60 16.33 9.24
CA TYR A 282 2.36 16.69 8.53
C TYR A 282 1.20 15.83 9.06
N GLY A 283 0.75 16.12 10.28
CA GLY A 283 -0.40 15.46 10.90
C GLY A 283 -1.67 15.64 10.07
N GLY A 284 -2.04 14.61 9.33
CA GLY A 284 -3.29 14.49 8.62
C GLY A 284 -4.05 13.26 9.05
N TRP A 285 -5.37 13.34 8.95
CA TRP A 285 -6.25 12.22 9.17
C TRP A 285 -6.63 11.60 7.83
N SER A 286 -6.54 10.29 7.72
CA SER A 286 -7.02 9.53 6.57
C SER A 286 -8.19 8.65 6.98
N ASP A 287 -9.13 8.45 6.07
CA ASP A 287 -10.27 7.57 6.25
C ASP A 287 -9.97 6.21 5.62
N LEU A 288 -10.08 5.12 6.38
CA LEU A 288 -9.82 3.75 5.95
C LEU A 288 -11.10 2.91 6.03
N TYR A 289 -11.44 2.29 4.94
CA TYR A 289 -12.59 1.39 4.79
C TYR A 289 -12.10 0.06 4.19
N GLY A 290 -12.11 -1.03 4.98
CA GLY A 290 -11.72 -2.37 4.50
C GLY A 290 -12.67 -2.85 3.41
N GLY A 291 -13.91 -3.12 3.76
CA GLY A 291 -14.93 -3.53 2.81
C GLY A 291 -15.50 -4.89 3.12
N ALA A 292 -15.31 -5.87 2.26
CA ALA A 292 -15.79 -7.22 2.48
C ALA A 292 -14.62 -8.21 2.48
N GLY A 293 -14.36 -8.86 3.59
CA GLY A 293 -13.25 -9.78 3.79
C GLY A 293 -12.58 -9.58 5.13
N ASP A 294 -11.50 -10.28 5.40
CA ASP A 294 -10.75 -10.16 6.65
C ASP A 294 -9.62 -9.14 6.48
N ASP A 295 -9.88 -7.87 6.81
CA ASP A 295 -9.02 -6.75 6.47
C ASP A 295 -7.99 -6.37 7.55
N ARG A 296 -6.94 -5.68 7.11
CA ARG A 296 -5.89 -5.13 7.97
C ARG A 296 -5.71 -3.64 7.73
N LEU A 297 -6.00 -2.84 8.75
CA LEU A 297 -5.91 -1.39 8.72
C LEU A 297 -4.71 -0.95 9.58
N HIS A 298 -3.72 -0.31 8.96
CA HIS A 298 -2.52 0.19 9.63
C HIS A 298 -2.48 1.72 9.63
N ILE A 299 -2.34 2.34 10.80
CA ILE A 299 -2.30 3.80 10.94
C ILE A 299 -1.12 4.24 11.78
N TYR A 300 -0.38 5.21 11.25
CA TYR A 300 0.64 5.97 11.97
C TYR A 300 0.16 7.40 12.12
N THR A 301 0.02 7.90 13.37
CA THR A 301 -0.57 9.24 13.60
C THR A 301 -0.10 9.88 14.90
N ASP A 302 -0.18 11.22 14.98
CA ASP A 302 0.00 12.04 16.18
C ASP A 302 -1.25 12.09 17.09
N GLY A 303 -2.27 11.27 16.78
CA GLY A 303 -3.57 11.24 17.45
C GLY A 303 -4.71 11.84 16.63
N SER A 304 -4.44 12.33 15.44
CA SER A 304 -5.47 12.72 14.47
C SER A 304 -5.93 11.46 13.72
N LEU A 305 -7.14 10.98 14.00
CA LEU A 305 -7.72 9.78 13.38
C LEU A 305 -8.95 10.15 12.57
N GLY A 306 -8.97 9.71 11.32
CA GLY A 306 -10.13 9.71 10.44
C GLY A 306 -11.16 8.63 10.78
N ALA A 307 -12.00 8.28 9.82
CA ALA A 307 -12.88 7.13 9.92
C ALA A 307 -12.09 5.83 9.81
N LEU A 308 -12.49 4.84 10.59
CA LEU A 308 -12.00 3.47 10.50
C LEU A 308 -13.19 2.54 10.47
N ASP A 309 -13.31 1.79 9.39
CA ASP A 309 -14.39 0.83 9.19
C ASP A 309 -13.79 -0.44 8.56
N GLY A 310 -13.84 -1.56 9.28
CA GLY A 310 -13.39 -2.85 8.74
C GLY A 310 -14.36 -3.35 7.67
N GLY A 311 -15.66 -3.31 7.97
CA GLY A 311 -16.69 -3.75 7.04
C GLY A 311 -17.29 -5.09 7.39
N GLU A 312 -17.42 -6.01 6.41
CA GLU A 312 -17.87 -7.38 6.61
C GLU A 312 -16.68 -8.33 6.71
N GLY A 313 -16.54 -9.06 7.81
CA GLY A 313 -15.45 -10.03 7.97
C GLY A 313 -14.89 -10.06 9.37
N PHE A 314 -13.65 -10.48 9.50
CA PHE A 314 -12.89 -10.41 10.75
C PHE A 314 -11.71 -9.44 10.58
N ASP A 315 -11.91 -8.21 11.05
CA ASP A 315 -11.02 -7.10 10.74
C ASP A 315 -10.08 -6.75 11.88
N ARG A 316 -8.90 -6.26 11.53
CA ARG A 316 -7.85 -5.88 12.46
C ARG A 316 -7.34 -4.48 12.19
N ALA A 317 -7.27 -3.66 13.24
CA ALA A 317 -6.62 -2.36 13.16
C ALA A 317 -5.33 -2.32 13.99
N SER A 318 -4.26 -1.85 13.38
CA SER A 318 -3.01 -1.51 14.05
C SER A 318 -2.81 0.01 14.06
N ILE A 319 -2.88 0.61 15.24
CA ILE A 319 -2.78 2.05 15.43
C ILE A 319 -1.48 2.38 16.17
N ALA A 320 -0.53 2.98 15.50
CA ALA A 320 0.70 3.46 16.10
C ALA A 320 0.60 4.97 16.35
N LEU A 321 0.63 5.35 17.62
CA LEU A 321 0.53 6.73 18.09
C LEU A 321 1.92 7.23 18.49
N ASP A 322 2.35 8.35 17.92
CA ASP A 322 3.59 9.01 18.32
C ASP A 322 3.34 10.48 18.66
N ASP A 323 4.04 10.99 19.71
CA ASP A 323 3.96 12.37 20.22
C ASP A 323 2.53 12.89 20.52
N VAL A 324 1.67 12.02 21.04
CA VAL A 324 0.28 12.39 21.40
C VAL A 324 0.21 13.39 22.55
N PRO A 325 -0.80 14.30 22.58
CA PRO A 325 -0.95 15.28 23.63
C PRO A 325 -1.28 14.64 25.00
N ALA A 326 -0.96 15.36 26.07
CA ALA A 326 -1.29 14.94 27.44
C ALA A 326 -2.79 14.63 27.61
N GLY A 327 -3.10 13.47 28.19
CA GLY A 327 -4.48 13.04 28.42
C GLY A 327 -5.22 12.72 27.11
N PHE A 328 -4.50 12.32 26.07
CA PHE A 328 -5.09 11.81 24.84
C PHE A 328 -6.01 10.64 25.16
N VAL A 329 -7.17 10.60 24.51
CA VAL A 329 -8.19 9.56 24.73
C VAL A 329 -8.51 8.90 23.39
N LEU A 330 -8.27 7.59 23.30
CA LEU A 330 -8.73 6.75 22.21
C LEU A 330 -9.69 5.68 22.72
N ASP A 331 -10.89 5.70 22.23
CA ASP A 331 -11.92 4.71 22.49
C ASP A 331 -12.20 3.93 21.19
N ALA A 332 -11.60 2.74 21.08
CA ALA A 332 -11.71 1.90 19.88
C ALA A 332 -13.12 1.34 19.67
N SER A 333 -13.97 1.28 20.72
CA SER A 333 -15.36 0.81 20.57
C SER A 333 -16.23 1.67 19.64
N ARG A 334 -15.76 2.86 19.28
CA ARG A 334 -16.41 3.70 18.27
C ARG A 334 -16.29 3.14 16.86
N PHE A 335 -15.36 2.22 16.64
CA PHE A 335 -15.09 1.54 15.37
C PHE A 335 -15.67 0.11 15.43
N GLY A 336 -16.99 0.00 15.40
CA GLY A 336 -17.73 -1.22 15.75
C GLY A 336 -17.65 -2.37 14.73
N SER A 337 -17.05 -2.14 13.56
CA SER A 337 -16.80 -3.14 12.53
C SER A 337 -15.39 -3.75 12.61
N ILE A 338 -14.61 -3.43 13.63
CA ILE A 338 -13.25 -3.96 13.81
C ILE A 338 -13.24 -4.84 15.07
N GLU A 339 -12.81 -6.09 14.92
CA GLU A 339 -12.84 -7.10 15.98
C GLU A 339 -11.57 -7.12 16.83
N GLU A 340 -10.41 -6.80 16.27
CA GLU A 340 -9.15 -6.77 17.01
C GLU A 340 -8.41 -5.44 16.82
N PHE A 341 -7.97 -4.84 17.92
CA PHE A 341 -7.12 -3.66 17.91
C PHE A 341 -5.73 -3.97 18.44
N ASN A 342 -4.72 -3.46 17.75
CA ASN A 342 -3.34 -3.38 18.25
C ASN A 342 -2.95 -1.91 18.34
N ILE A 343 -3.06 -1.34 19.54
CA ILE A 343 -2.79 0.09 19.78
C ILE A 343 -1.46 0.23 20.49
N THR A 344 -0.53 0.94 19.89
CA THR A 344 0.80 1.18 20.44
C THR A 344 1.06 2.67 20.54
N VAL A 345 1.45 3.13 21.73
CA VAL A 345 1.88 4.50 21.98
C VAL A 345 3.38 4.52 22.18
N LYS A 346 4.13 5.22 21.33
CA LYS A 346 5.62 5.23 21.35
C LYS A 346 6.23 6.28 22.27
N SER A 347 5.53 7.36 22.61
CA SER A 347 6.07 8.48 23.41
C SER A 347 5.02 9.14 24.30
N ALA A 348 4.56 8.41 25.32
CA ALA A 348 3.55 8.91 26.27
C ALA A 348 4.17 9.57 27.50
N TYR A 349 4.80 10.74 27.34
CA TYR A 349 5.35 11.48 28.50
C TYR A 349 4.28 12.01 29.47
N ARG A 350 2.99 11.89 29.21
CA ARG A 350 1.92 12.60 29.93
C ARG A 350 0.63 11.84 30.16
N GLY A 351 0.65 10.53 30.13
CA GLY A 351 -0.50 9.67 30.34
C GLY A 351 -1.56 9.73 29.23
N VAL A 352 -1.96 8.56 28.78
CA VAL A 352 -3.01 8.37 27.77
C VAL A 352 -4.14 7.52 28.33
N HIS A 353 -5.32 7.61 27.68
CA HIS A 353 -6.46 6.76 28.01
C HIS A 353 -6.80 5.96 26.76
N LEU A 354 -6.55 4.65 26.79
CA LEU A 354 -6.85 3.73 25.69
C LEU A 354 -7.98 2.78 26.10
N SER A 355 -8.94 2.58 25.23
CA SER A 355 -9.95 1.54 25.41
C SER A 355 -10.05 0.69 24.14
N GLY A 356 -10.07 -0.63 24.30
CA GLY A 356 -10.30 -1.60 23.25
C GLY A 356 -11.74 -1.64 22.75
N GLY A 357 -12.02 -2.60 21.89
CA GLY A 357 -13.32 -2.91 21.30
C GLY A 357 -14.10 -3.98 22.09
N ASN A 358 -14.60 -4.97 21.36
CA ASN A 358 -15.26 -6.15 21.92
C ASN A 358 -14.51 -7.46 21.61
N GLY A 359 -13.41 -7.41 20.92
CA GLY A 359 -12.59 -8.56 20.54
C GLY A 359 -11.32 -8.64 21.37
N ASN A 360 -10.38 -9.47 20.95
CA ASN A 360 -9.12 -9.71 21.65
C ASN A 360 -8.10 -8.64 21.31
N ASP A 361 -8.03 -7.60 22.13
CA ASP A 361 -7.26 -6.39 21.86
C ASP A 361 -5.84 -6.45 22.44
N ARG A 362 -4.96 -5.65 21.89
CA ARG A 362 -3.61 -5.43 22.39
C ARG A 362 -3.35 -3.95 22.58
N LEU A 363 -3.19 -3.52 23.82
CA LEU A 363 -2.96 -2.12 24.20
C LEU A 363 -1.60 -1.99 24.85
N PHE A 364 -0.69 -1.27 24.19
CA PHE A 364 0.69 -1.11 24.63
C PHE A 364 1.06 0.37 24.77
N CYS A 365 1.55 0.76 25.94
CA CYS A 365 2.19 2.05 26.17
C CYS A 365 3.68 1.83 26.36
N PHE A 366 4.50 2.15 25.35
CA PHE A 366 5.95 2.02 25.41
C PHE A 366 6.61 3.37 25.62
N ASP A 367 7.03 3.65 26.83
CA ASP A 367 7.97 4.74 27.11
C ASP A 367 9.40 4.30 26.74
N THR A 368 10.02 5.00 25.82
CA THR A 368 11.37 4.68 25.34
C THR A 368 12.49 4.96 26.36
N TYR A 369 12.17 5.55 27.52
CA TYR A 369 13.17 5.94 28.50
C TYR A 369 12.84 5.46 29.93
N ARG A 370 13.71 4.61 30.49
CA ARG A 370 13.68 4.17 31.89
C ARG A 370 13.86 5.28 32.96
N GLU A 371 14.26 6.49 32.57
CA GLU A 371 14.64 7.58 33.49
C GLU A 371 13.99 8.94 33.14
N GLY A 372 12.92 8.96 32.28
CA GLY A 372 12.19 10.19 31.93
C GLY A 372 10.89 10.37 32.72
N PRO A 373 10.19 11.50 32.59
CA PRO A 373 8.84 11.65 33.12
C PRO A 373 7.92 10.69 32.38
N SER A 374 7.49 9.63 33.06
CA SER A 374 6.53 8.64 32.59
C SER A 374 5.10 9.15 32.68
N GLY A 375 4.25 8.77 31.75
CA GLY A 375 2.80 9.00 31.80
C GLY A 375 2.15 8.07 32.80
N ASN A 376 1.05 8.47 33.43
CA ASN A 376 0.19 7.55 34.16
C ASN A 376 -0.97 7.20 33.20
N ASP A 377 -0.94 6.00 32.68
CA ASP A 377 -1.82 5.57 31.61
C ASP A 377 -3.06 4.86 32.15
N VAL A 378 -4.12 4.90 31.38
CA VAL A 378 -5.37 4.16 31.68
C VAL A 378 -5.68 3.28 30.48
N LEU A 379 -5.60 1.96 30.67
CA LEU A 379 -5.89 0.96 29.67
C LEU A 379 -7.11 0.15 30.06
N ASN A 380 -8.04 -0.05 29.15
CA ASN A 380 -9.28 -0.80 29.36
C ASN A 380 -9.53 -1.75 28.16
N GLY A 381 -9.38 -3.07 28.36
CA GLY A 381 -9.61 -4.08 27.33
C GLY A 381 -11.08 -4.17 26.93
N ARG A 382 -11.98 -4.20 27.90
CA ARG A 382 -13.44 -4.38 27.81
C ARG A 382 -13.87 -5.83 27.68
N ASN A 383 -14.24 -6.31 26.48
CA ASN A 383 -14.66 -7.69 26.23
C ASN A 383 -13.64 -8.35 25.30
N GLY A 384 -13.34 -9.61 25.56
CA GLY A 384 -12.38 -10.38 24.79
C GLY A 384 -11.17 -10.80 25.63
N ASP A 385 -10.34 -11.67 25.11
CA ASP A 385 -9.10 -12.08 25.79
C ASP A 385 -7.99 -11.08 25.42
N ASP A 386 -7.76 -10.08 26.29
CA ASP A 386 -6.96 -8.89 25.99
C ASP A 386 -5.52 -8.95 26.51
N ILE A 387 -4.63 -8.16 25.92
CA ILE A 387 -3.26 -7.95 26.40
C ILE A 387 -3.03 -6.45 26.66
N LEU A 388 -2.79 -6.09 27.91
CA LEU A 388 -2.56 -4.72 28.35
C LEU A 388 -1.18 -4.56 28.95
N VAL A 389 -0.38 -3.58 28.48
CA VAL A 389 0.95 -3.27 28.99
C VAL A 389 1.03 -1.78 29.29
N GLY A 390 1.18 -1.43 30.57
CA GLY A 390 1.22 -0.04 31.05
C GLY A 390 2.53 0.67 30.67
N GLY A 391 3.67 0.02 30.93
CA GLY A 391 4.98 0.58 30.60
C GLY A 391 5.67 1.27 31.76
N SER A 392 5.92 2.55 31.65
CA SER A 392 6.49 3.33 32.75
C SER A 392 5.48 4.35 33.24
N GLY A 393 5.15 4.33 34.50
CA GLY A 393 4.16 5.23 35.08
C GLY A 393 3.43 4.57 36.22
N ALA A 394 2.54 5.32 36.87
CA ALA A 394 1.59 4.70 37.78
C ALA A 394 0.30 4.47 37.03
N ASP A 395 0.18 3.30 36.43
CA ASP A 395 -0.81 2.99 35.43
C ASP A 395 -2.05 2.33 36.03
N SER A 396 -3.14 2.37 35.28
CA SER A 396 -4.40 1.73 35.66
C SER A 396 -4.88 0.83 34.53
N LEU A 397 -4.76 -0.49 34.72
CA LEU A 397 -5.10 -1.51 33.76
C LEU A 397 -6.38 -2.20 34.19
N LEU A 398 -7.36 -2.26 33.30
CA LEU A 398 -8.64 -2.95 33.46
C LEU A 398 -8.80 -3.93 32.28
N GLY A 399 -8.74 -5.24 32.54
CA GLY A 399 -8.97 -6.28 31.52
C GLY A 399 -10.41 -6.21 31.01
N GLY A 400 -11.33 -6.67 31.80
CA GLY A 400 -12.76 -6.61 31.48
C GLY A 400 -13.45 -7.95 31.53
N ASP A 401 -14.17 -8.34 30.48
CA ASP A 401 -14.74 -9.69 30.34
C ASP A 401 -13.83 -10.51 29.40
N GLY A 402 -13.24 -11.59 29.88
CA GLY A 402 -12.36 -12.45 29.10
C GLY A 402 -11.16 -12.95 29.89
N ASN A 403 -10.27 -13.70 29.28
CA ASN A 403 -9.05 -14.17 29.96
C ASN A 403 -7.88 -13.26 29.60
N ASP A 404 -7.68 -12.26 30.42
CA ASP A 404 -6.81 -11.12 30.11
C ASP A 404 -5.38 -11.31 30.61
N SER A 405 -4.43 -10.65 29.95
CA SER A 405 -3.02 -10.58 30.37
C SER A 405 -2.63 -9.13 30.60
N LEU A 406 -2.45 -8.74 31.86
CA LEU A 406 -2.12 -7.39 32.30
C LEU A 406 -0.70 -7.33 32.84
N SER A 407 0.11 -6.36 32.38
CA SER A 407 1.46 -6.07 32.88
C SER A 407 1.62 -4.57 33.16
N GLY A 408 1.87 -4.22 34.44
CA GLY A 408 2.18 -2.83 34.84
C GLY A 408 3.55 -2.37 34.36
N GLU A 409 4.59 -3.22 34.51
CA GLU A 409 6.01 -3.02 34.19
C GLU A 409 6.78 -2.20 35.23
N TYR A 410 6.79 -0.88 35.18
CA TYR A 410 7.59 -0.03 36.06
C TYR A 410 6.72 0.97 36.84
N HIS A 411 7.06 1.20 38.11
CA HIS A 411 6.39 2.02 39.11
C HIS A 411 5.13 1.37 39.68
N SER A 412 4.31 2.15 40.40
CA SER A 412 3.22 1.60 41.21
C SER A 412 1.89 1.57 40.46
N ASP A 413 1.50 0.39 40.03
CA ASP A 413 0.40 0.18 39.12
C ASP A 413 -0.87 -0.36 39.82
N ARG A 414 -1.98 -0.27 39.12
CA ARG A 414 -3.28 -0.76 39.56
C ARG A 414 -3.85 -1.70 38.51
N LEU A 415 -3.97 -2.98 38.83
CA LEU A 415 -4.42 -4.02 37.92
C LEU A 415 -5.76 -4.60 38.39
N LEU A 416 -6.75 -4.58 37.54
CA LEU A 416 -8.04 -5.24 37.71
C LEU A 416 -8.29 -6.15 36.50
N GLY A 417 -8.16 -7.46 36.66
CA GLY A 417 -8.43 -8.44 35.60
C GLY A 417 -9.85 -8.32 35.09
N GLY A 418 -10.81 -8.62 35.93
CA GLY A 418 -12.22 -8.55 35.57
C GLY A 418 -12.91 -9.89 35.71
N ALA A 419 -13.65 -10.28 34.69
CA ALA A 419 -14.30 -11.58 34.63
C ALA A 419 -13.56 -12.50 33.67
N GLY A 420 -13.14 -13.68 34.15
CA GLY A 420 -12.35 -14.63 33.40
C GLY A 420 -11.08 -15.07 34.14
N ALA A 421 -10.26 -15.88 33.49
CA ALA A 421 -9.03 -16.38 34.11
C ALA A 421 -7.86 -15.49 33.71
N ASP A 422 -7.58 -14.48 34.54
CA ASP A 422 -6.63 -13.43 34.21
C ASP A 422 -5.21 -13.72 34.65
N LEU A 423 -4.25 -13.20 33.89
CA LEU A 423 -2.83 -13.24 34.22
C LEU A 423 -2.35 -11.83 34.55
N LEU A 424 -1.98 -11.59 35.80
CA LEU A 424 -1.61 -10.29 36.32
C LEU A 424 -0.14 -10.27 36.73
N THR A 425 0.60 -9.30 36.19
CA THR A 425 2.00 -9.03 36.51
C THR A 425 2.12 -7.56 36.91
N GLY A 426 2.50 -7.29 38.16
CA GLY A 426 2.69 -5.92 38.65
C GLY A 426 3.93 -5.29 38.05
N GLY A 427 5.07 -5.94 38.23
CA GLY A 427 6.35 -5.50 37.74
C GLY A 427 7.29 -5.03 38.85
N SER A 428 7.74 -3.81 38.78
CA SER A 428 8.62 -3.24 39.80
C SER A 428 7.92 -2.13 40.59
N ASP A 429 8.33 -1.97 41.85
CA ASP A 429 7.76 -1.06 42.83
C ASP A 429 6.45 -1.62 43.46
N ALA A 430 5.61 -0.78 44.05
CA ALA A 430 4.48 -1.19 44.89
C ALA A 430 3.19 -1.20 44.11
N ASP A 431 2.73 -2.38 43.72
CA ASP A 431 1.59 -2.57 42.87
C ASP A 431 0.29 -2.91 43.61
N THR A 432 -0.86 -2.65 43.00
CA THR A 432 -2.16 -2.95 43.60
C THR A 432 -2.97 -3.84 42.67
N PHE A 433 -3.16 -5.09 43.08
CA PHE A 433 -4.02 -6.05 42.42
C PHE A 433 -5.43 -5.97 43.01
N ILE A 434 -6.43 -5.75 42.17
CA ILE A 434 -7.79 -5.34 42.59
C ILE A 434 -8.82 -6.41 42.20
N TRP A 435 -9.72 -6.73 43.12
CA TRP A 435 -10.91 -7.55 42.87
C TRP A 435 -12.15 -6.82 43.36
N ASP A 436 -13.17 -6.72 42.50
CA ASP A 436 -14.49 -6.24 42.85
C ASP A 436 -15.45 -7.40 43.11
N GLU A 437 -16.32 -7.31 44.11
CA GLU A 437 -17.33 -8.36 44.41
C GLU A 437 -18.19 -8.67 43.18
N ALA A 438 -18.46 -7.69 42.32
CA ALA A 438 -19.29 -7.84 41.13
C ALA A 438 -18.62 -8.72 40.05
N SER A 439 -17.32 -8.59 39.85
CA SER A 439 -16.56 -9.40 38.86
C SER A 439 -16.38 -10.85 39.34
N VAL A 440 -16.24 -11.05 40.65
CA VAL A 440 -16.02 -12.38 41.25
C VAL A 440 -17.30 -13.23 41.36
N ARG A 441 -18.48 -12.63 41.57
CA ARG A 441 -19.71 -13.38 41.88
C ARG A 441 -20.27 -14.27 40.79
N ASN A 442 -20.00 -13.99 39.53
CA ASN A 442 -20.54 -14.71 38.38
C ASN A 442 -19.48 -15.52 37.62
N ASP A 443 -18.24 -15.40 38.01
CA ASP A 443 -17.11 -16.03 37.38
C ASP A 443 -16.71 -17.34 38.09
N ARG A 444 -16.29 -18.34 37.31
CA ARG A 444 -15.78 -19.62 37.82
C ARG A 444 -14.33 -19.85 37.40
N SER A 445 -13.58 -18.81 37.31
CA SER A 445 -12.20 -18.79 36.86
C SER A 445 -11.21 -18.64 38.00
N VAL A 446 -9.95 -18.76 37.70
CA VAL A 446 -8.84 -18.58 38.63
C VAL A 446 -7.86 -17.58 38.03
N ASP A 447 -7.76 -16.42 38.65
CA ASP A 447 -6.76 -15.42 38.29
C ASP A 447 -5.38 -15.82 38.81
N ARG A 448 -4.36 -15.39 38.12
CA ARG A 448 -2.97 -15.68 38.50
C ARG A 448 -2.17 -14.40 38.63
N ILE A 449 -1.59 -14.17 39.80
CA ILE A 449 -0.55 -13.14 39.99
C ILE A 449 0.81 -13.81 39.88
N THR A 450 1.66 -13.29 39.01
CA THR A 450 2.93 -13.94 38.66
C THR A 450 4.11 -13.53 39.54
N ASP A 451 4.08 -12.33 40.12
CA ASP A 451 5.25 -11.67 40.71
C ASP A 451 5.01 -10.91 42.02
N PHE A 452 3.92 -11.18 42.73
CA PHE A 452 3.55 -10.53 43.99
C PHE A 452 4.70 -10.52 45.01
N ARG A 453 5.03 -9.35 45.55
CA ARG A 453 6.07 -9.12 46.57
C ARG A 453 5.60 -8.14 47.66
N GLY A 454 4.95 -8.61 48.68
CA GLY A 454 4.52 -7.76 49.82
C GLY A 454 5.68 -6.96 50.46
N GLY A 455 6.92 -7.50 50.39
CA GLY A 455 8.13 -6.78 50.86
C GLY A 455 8.53 -5.56 50.03
N ASP A 456 8.10 -5.50 48.79
CA ASP A 456 8.30 -4.36 47.87
C ASP A 456 7.10 -3.38 47.93
N GLY A 457 6.01 -3.76 48.64
CA GLY A 457 4.84 -2.93 48.87
C GLY A 457 3.62 -3.30 48.09
N ASP A 458 3.61 -4.45 47.41
CA ASP A 458 2.46 -4.94 46.67
C ASP A 458 1.26 -5.23 47.57
N VAL A 459 0.07 -4.94 47.06
CA VAL A 459 -1.18 -5.03 47.81
C VAL A 459 -2.27 -5.75 47.03
N LEU A 460 -2.96 -6.65 47.71
CA LEU A 460 -4.24 -7.24 47.26
C LEU A 460 -5.39 -6.37 47.78
N LEU A 461 -6.19 -5.77 46.91
CA LEU A 461 -7.31 -4.91 47.28
C LEU A 461 -8.64 -5.54 46.91
N PHE A 462 -9.45 -5.87 47.92
CA PHE A 462 -10.81 -6.38 47.75
C PHE A 462 -11.84 -5.28 47.98
N ARG A 463 -12.65 -4.96 46.94
CA ARG A 463 -13.66 -3.92 47.00
C ARG A 463 -15.08 -4.46 46.96
N GLY A 464 -15.97 -3.92 47.81
CA GLY A 464 -17.40 -4.26 47.81
C GLY A 464 -17.76 -5.53 48.57
N PHE A 465 -16.82 -6.25 49.13
CA PHE A 465 -17.04 -7.53 49.84
C PHE A 465 -17.65 -7.41 51.23
N GLY A 466 -18.11 -6.23 51.61
CA GLY A 466 -18.58 -5.91 52.98
C GLY A 466 -19.80 -6.68 53.52
N GLY A 467 -20.44 -7.51 52.71
CA GLY A 467 -21.54 -8.39 53.10
C GLY A 467 -21.24 -9.87 53.03
N THR A 468 -20.02 -10.26 52.68
CA THR A 468 -19.57 -11.62 52.44
C THR A 468 -18.72 -12.17 53.57
N GLU A 469 -18.28 -13.42 53.46
CA GLU A 469 -17.31 -14.04 54.37
C GLU A 469 -15.92 -13.40 54.27
N PHE A 470 -15.63 -12.56 53.21
CA PHE A 470 -14.39 -11.90 52.87
C PHE A 470 -14.39 -10.42 53.28
N ARG A 471 -14.04 -10.10 54.52
CA ARG A 471 -14.14 -8.72 55.07
C ARG A 471 -12.94 -8.22 55.87
N ASP A 472 -12.00 -9.12 56.17
CA ASP A 472 -10.80 -8.81 56.94
C ASP A 472 -9.72 -9.86 56.68
N PHE A 473 -8.51 -9.61 57.14
CA PHE A 473 -7.38 -10.47 56.96
C PHE A 473 -7.56 -11.87 57.56
N GLU A 474 -8.33 -12.04 58.64
CA GLU A 474 -8.62 -13.36 59.24
C GLU A 474 -9.51 -14.17 58.31
N SER A 475 -10.51 -13.57 57.68
CA SER A 475 -11.38 -14.24 56.71
C SER A 475 -10.63 -14.56 55.40
N PHE A 476 -9.70 -13.71 54.97
CA PHE A 476 -8.80 -14.01 53.86
C PHE A 476 -7.90 -15.22 54.16
N LEU A 477 -7.24 -15.28 55.31
CA LEU A 477 -6.43 -16.41 55.70
C LEU A 477 -7.24 -17.73 55.77
N ALA A 478 -8.49 -17.62 56.27
CA ALA A 478 -9.39 -18.80 56.37
C ALA A 478 -9.77 -19.37 54.98
N ALA A 479 -9.81 -18.53 53.96
CA ALA A 479 -10.07 -18.91 52.58
C ALA A 479 -8.84 -19.31 51.80
N SER A 480 -7.65 -19.18 52.37
CA SER A 480 -6.35 -19.34 51.69
C SER A 480 -5.67 -20.65 52.06
N ARG A 481 -4.88 -21.20 51.14
CA ARG A 481 -4.01 -22.36 51.37
C ARG A 481 -2.77 -22.33 50.51
N ASP A 482 -1.68 -22.89 51.04
CA ASP A 482 -0.48 -23.15 50.25
C ASP A 482 -0.70 -24.27 49.23
N THR A 483 -0.20 -24.09 48.05
CA THR A 483 -0.14 -25.04 46.95
C THR A 483 1.31 -25.18 46.44
N PRO A 484 1.65 -26.19 45.61
CA PRO A 484 2.96 -26.26 45.00
C PRO A 484 3.33 -25.06 44.10
N GLU A 485 2.36 -24.30 43.60
CA GLU A 485 2.54 -23.17 42.71
C GLU A 485 2.56 -21.83 43.45
N GLY A 486 2.02 -21.77 44.70
CA GLY A 486 1.90 -20.57 45.50
C GLY A 486 0.70 -20.60 46.43
N VAL A 487 0.22 -19.44 46.86
CA VAL A 487 -0.98 -19.29 47.70
C VAL A 487 -2.23 -19.28 46.85
N TYR A 488 -3.14 -20.22 47.09
CA TYR A 488 -4.47 -20.18 46.49
C TYR A 488 -5.51 -19.61 47.47
N VAL A 489 -6.27 -18.62 47.03
CA VAL A 489 -7.35 -17.99 47.78
C VAL A 489 -8.66 -18.34 47.11
N SER A 490 -9.59 -18.99 47.84
CA SER A 490 -10.89 -19.40 47.31
C SER A 490 -11.99 -18.41 47.67
N PHE A 491 -12.82 -18.03 46.70
CA PHE A 491 -13.95 -17.15 46.94
C PHE A 491 -15.26 -17.88 47.19
N ASP A 492 -15.48 -19.06 46.62
CA ASP A 492 -16.72 -19.82 46.78
C ASP A 492 -16.48 -21.33 46.43
N GLY A 493 -15.86 -22.03 47.37
CA GLY A 493 -15.74 -23.49 47.29
C GLY A 493 -14.90 -24.04 46.16
N ASP A 494 -13.69 -23.55 45.96
CA ASP A 494 -12.64 -24.06 45.04
C ASP A 494 -12.93 -23.95 43.52
N ALA A 495 -14.03 -23.32 43.11
CA ALA A 495 -14.37 -23.15 41.69
C ALA A 495 -13.81 -21.86 41.11
N HIS A 496 -13.58 -20.86 41.92
CA HIS A 496 -12.93 -19.61 41.56
C HIS A 496 -12.08 -19.06 42.69
N GLY A 497 -11.08 -18.28 42.33
CA GLY A 497 -10.14 -17.74 43.32
C GLY A 497 -8.95 -17.06 42.65
N ILE A 498 -7.94 -16.86 43.46
CA ILE A 498 -6.69 -16.25 43.06
C ILE A 498 -5.57 -17.22 43.35
N LEU A 499 -4.64 -17.39 42.41
CA LEU A 499 -3.38 -18.06 42.62
C LEU A 499 -2.24 -17.04 42.65
N ILE A 500 -1.66 -16.79 43.80
CA ILE A 500 -0.48 -15.92 43.97
C ILE A 500 0.73 -16.81 43.82
N GLN A 501 1.39 -16.77 42.68
CA GLN A 501 2.50 -17.65 42.36
C GLN A 501 3.75 -17.34 43.19
N ASN A 502 4.54 -18.37 43.46
CA ASN A 502 5.84 -18.27 44.15
C ASN A 502 5.80 -17.60 45.54
N THR A 503 4.63 -17.53 46.19
CA THR A 503 4.40 -16.92 47.49
C THR A 503 3.96 -18.00 48.48
N LEU A 504 4.32 -17.85 49.73
CA LEU A 504 3.80 -18.73 50.82
C LEU A 504 2.83 -17.92 51.69
N LEU A 505 1.84 -18.59 52.27
CA LEU A 505 0.85 -17.97 53.12
C LEU A 505 1.51 -17.27 54.33
N ALA A 506 2.64 -17.82 54.80
CA ALA A 506 3.43 -17.25 55.92
C ALA A 506 4.17 -15.94 55.56
N ASP A 507 4.29 -15.64 54.25
CA ASP A 507 4.94 -14.41 53.80
C ASP A 507 3.95 -13.24 53.66
N LEU A 508 2.62 -13.52 53.76
CA LEU A 508 1.57 -12.51 53.66
C LEU A 508 1.24 -11.90 55.05
N SER A 509 1.05 -10.60 55.09
CA SER A 509 0.69 -9.84 56.29
C SER A 509 -0.62 -9.06 56.12
N ALA A 510 -1.17 -8.51 57.20
CA ALA A 510 -2.36 -7.66 57.14
C ALA A 510 -2.13 -6.32 56.39
N ALA A 511 -0.87 -5.96 56.13
CA ALA A 511 -0.54 -4.78 55.33
C ALA A 511 -0.65 -5.06 53.83
N ASP A 512 -0.51 -6.34 53.41
CA ASP A 512 -0.52 -6.78 52.03
C ASP A 512 -1.95 -7.05 51.53
N VAL A 513 -2.96 -7.05 52.41
CA VAL A 513 -4.35 -7.39 52.06
C VAL A 513 -5.31 -6.33 52.60
N LEU A 514 -5.92 -5.58 51.70
CA LEU A 514 -6.84 -4.48 52.04
C LEU A 514 -8.29 -4.80 51.63
N PHE A 515 -9.21 -4.26 52.41
CA PHE A 515 -10.65 -4.37 52.17
C PHE A 515 -11.28 -2.98 52.10
N ALA A 516 -12.04 -2.64 51.03
CA ALA A 516 -12.62 -1.33 50.81
C ALA A 516 -14.10 -1.37 50.40
#